data_d362c7827539610ca9769f8dfb03aaf5
#
_entry.id   d362c7827539610ca9769f8dfb03aaf5
#
_cell.length_a   1.000
_cell.length_b   1.000
_cell.length_c   1.000
_cell.angle_alpha   90.00
_cell.angle_beta   90.00
_cell.angle_gamma   90.00
#
_symmetry.space_group_name_H-M   'P 1'
#
loop_
_entity.id
_entity.type
_entity.pdbx_description
1 polymer ?
#
loop_
_entity_poly.entity_id
_entity_poly.type
_entity_poly.pdbx_seq_one_letter_code
_entity_poly.pdbx_strand_id
1 'polypeptide(L)'
;DQPITVTRKDFSLFHSPLAKAFKGERNDYPLRELIRLAAGESDNTAADLLMREIGGPQVVTQMLHGGSVQEMSIDRYERLFQPEIYGLRGFGWSEVVDEKAFRADLKAMRPRLRIAALSKALTDKRDASTPEASALFLEALAGGNWLRDPAHNAFLMKIITETKVGADRIKAGLPAGSSLAHRTGAGLTTDGVNHATNDIGIVA
;
A
#
# COMPACT_ATOMS: atom_id res chain seq x y z
N ASP A 1 -0.36 -16.11 -17.29
CA ASP A 1 -0.07 -14.88 -16.55
C ASP A 1 -0.45 -13.70 -17.43
N GLN A 2 -1.53 -13.00 -17.05
CA GLN A 2 -2.09 -11.90 -17.85
C GLN A 2 -1.13 -10.69 -17.79
N PRO A 3 -0.71 -10.10 -18.93
CA PRO A 3 0.10 -8.91 -18.93
C PRO A 3 -0.78 -7.67 -18.68
N ILE A 4 -0.27 -6.76 -17.85
CA ILE A 4 -0.85 -5.45 -17.59
C ILE A 4 0.02 -4.41 -18.25
N THR A 5 -0.57 -3.62 -19.14
CA THR A 5 0.14 -2.50 -19.79
C THR A 5 0.26 -1.33 -18.83
N VAL A 6 1.48 -0.86 -18.64
CA VAL A 6 1.83 0.28 -17.77
C VAL A 6 2.42 1.41 -18.61
N THR A 7 1.99 2.62 -18.34
CA THR A 7 2.48 3.86 -18.92
C THR A 7 2.90 4.83 -17.82
N ARG A 8 3.54 5.95 -18.16
CA ARG A 8 3.90 6.98 -17.16
C ARG A 8 2.69 7.61 -16.46
N LYS A 9 1.50 7.55 -17.06
CA LYS A 9 0.25 8.03 -16.43
C LYS A 9 -0.22 7.14 -15.27
N ASP A 10 0.26 5.91 -15.23
CA ASP A 10 -0.15 4.93 -14.22
C ASP A 10 0.67 5.04 -12.92
N PHE A 11 1.72 5.87 -12.88
CA PHE A 11 2.56 5.99 -11.70
C PHE A 11 1.83 6.63 -10.53
N SER A 12 2.19 6.16 -9.34
CA SER A 12 1.75 6.71 -8.06
C SER A 12 2.91 7.39 -7.34
N LEU A 13 2.59 8.22 -6.32
CA LEU A 13 3.60 8.97 -5.56
C LEU A 13 4.47 8.06 -4.70
N PHE A 14 5.65 8.57 -4.40
CA PHE A 14 6.64 8.07 -3.44
C PHE A 14 7.28 6.75 -3.84
N HIS A 15 7.12 5.71 -3.00
CA HIS A 15 7.87 4.47 -3.19
C HIS A 15 7.32 3.64 -4.34
N SER A 16 8.03 3.63 -5.46
CA SER A 16 7.72 2.76 -6.60
C SER A 16 9.02 2.31 -7.29
N PRO A 17 9.54 1.14 -6.96
CA PRO A 17 10.60 0.47 -7.72
C PRO A 17 10.26 0.33 -9.21
N LEU A 18 8.99 0.02 -9.54
CA LEU A 18 8.50 -0.06 -10.89
C LEU A 18 8.74 1.25 -11.65
N ALA A 19 8.26 2.38 -11.10
CA ALA A 19 8.41 3.69 -11.75
C ALA A 19 9.88 4.10 -11.91
N LYS A 20 10.74 3.74 -10.94
CA LYS A 20 12.19 4.01 -11.00
C LYS A 20 12.89 3.20 -12.08
N ALA A 21 12.51 1.95 -12.28
CA ALA A 21 13.08 1.05 -13.27
C ALA A 21 12.49 1.23 -14.67
N PHE A 22 11.39 1.97 -14.80
CA PHE A 22 10.62 2.11 -16.03
C PHE A 22 11.41 2.82 -17.13
N LYS A 23 11.45 2.22 -18.32
CA LYS A 23 12.13 2.79 -19.50
C LYS A 23 11.13 2.97 -20.64
N GLY A 24 11.26 4.10 -21.35
CA GLY A 24 10.35 4.43 -22.46
C GLY A 24 8.98 4.92 -21.98
N GLU A 25 7.97 4.68 -22.80
CA GLU A 25 6.61 5.23 -22.58
C GLU A 25 5.58 4.16 -22.20
N ARG A 26 5.84 2.91 -22.53
CA ARG A 26 4.94 1.78 -22.31
C ARG A 26 5.73 0.49 -22.10
N ASN A 27 5.30 -0.29 -21.08
CA ASN A 27 5.81 -1.64 -20.83
C ASN A 27 4.68 -2.55 -20.38
N ASP A 28 4.77 -3.83 -20.70
CA ASP A 28 3.85 -4.85 -20.23
C ASP A 28 4.48 -5.62 -19.07
N TYR A 29 3.76 -5.72 -17.95
CA TYR A 29 4.18 -6.43 -16.75
C TYR A 29 3.27 -7.64 -16.50
N PRO A 30 3.83 -8.82 -16.26
CA PRO A 30 3.04 -9.96 -15.79
C PRO A 30 2.33 -9.64 -14.48
N LEU A 31 1.08 -10.09 -14.30
CA LEU A 31 0.32 -9.88 -13.06
C LEU A 31 1.09 -10.34 -11.82
N ARG A 32 1.78 -11.50 -11.90
CA ARG A 32 2.60 -12.03 -10.81
C ARG A 32 3.73 -11.09 -10.42
N GLU A 33 4.33 -10.39 -11.37
CA GLU A 33 5.38 -9.42 -11.09
C GLU A 33 4.84 -8.19 -10.36
N LEU A 34 3.66 -7.69 -10.75
CA LEU A 34 3.00 -6.60 -10.03
C LEU A 34 2.65 -7.01 -8.60
N ILE A 35 2.17 -8.25 -8.37
CA ILE A 35 1.92 -8.76 -7.02
C ILE A 35 3.22 -8.80 -6.20
N ARG A 36 4.33 -9.26 -6.80
CA ARG A 36 5.63 -9.30 -6.14
C ARG A 36 6.11 -7.90 -5.76
N LEU A 37 5.97 -6.94 -6.65
CA LEU A 37 6.35 -5.54 -6.38
C LEU A 37 5.47 -4.91 -5.30
N ALA A 38 4.15 -5.05 -5.39
CA ALA A 38 3.23 -4.49 -4.40
C ALA A 38 3.40 -5.14 -3.02
N ALA A 39 3.32 -6.47 -2.95
CA ALA A 39 3.36 -7.19 -1.68
C ALA A 39 4.78 -7.37 -1.12
N GLY A 40 5.80 -7.53 -1.95
CA GLY A 40 7.18 -7.75 -1.52
C GLY A 40 8.00 -6.48 -1.34
N GLU A 41 7.83 -5.52 -2.23
CA GLU A 41 8.67 -4.32 -2.28
C GLU A 41 7.91 -3.03 -1.91
N SER A 42 6.63 -3.11 -1.57
CA SER A 42 5.79 -1.95 -1.21
C SER A 42 5.64 -0.93 -2.34
N ASP A 43 5.53 -1.39 -3.58
CA ASP A 43 5.41 -0.53 -4.75
C ASP A 43 4.00 0.06 -4.86
N ASN A 44 3.88 1.37 -4.68
CA ASN A 44 2.60 2.08 -4.72
C ASN A 44 1.94 2.03 -6.12
N THR A 45 2.75 2.11 -7.18
CA THR A 45 2.23 2.00 -8.56
C THR A 45 1.68 0.61 -8.84
N ALA A 46 2.40 -0.43 -8.44
CA ALA A 46 1.93 -1.80 -8.61
C ALA A 46 0.66 -2.08 -7.79
N ALA A 47 0.58 -1.55 -6.56
CA ALA A 47 -0.62 -1.67 -5.71
C ALA A 47 -1.84 -1.01 -6.37
N ASP A 48 -1.70 0.22 -6.88
CA ASP A 48 -2.77 0.94 -7.56
C ASP A 48 -3.22 0.25 -8.85
N LEU A 49 -2.27 -0.28 -9.63
CA LEU A 49 -2.57 -1.06 -10.84
C LEU A 49 -3.36 -2.32 -10.53
N LEU A 50 -2.94 -3.11 -9.54
CA LEU A 50 -3.64 -4.31 -9.10
C LEU A 50 -5.05 -3.99 -8.63
N MET A 51 -5.18 -2.94 -7.83
CA MET A 51 -6.47 -2.47 -7.31
C MET A 51 -7.40 -2.03 -8.43
N ARG A 52 -6.87 -1.32 -9.45
CA ARG A 52 -7.63 -0.93 -10.65
C ARG A 52 -8.10 -2.14 -11.46
N GLU A 53 -7.25 -3.14 -11.61
CA GLU A 53 -7.55 -4.35 -12.39
C GLU A 53 -8.71 -5.14 -11.81
N ILE A 54 -8.88 -5.17 -10.50
CA ILE A 54 -9.98 -5.86 -9.83
C ILE A 54 -11.25 -5.01 -9.67
N GLY A 55 -11.27 -3.76 -10.17
CA GLY A 55 -12.44 -2.88 -10.16
C GLY A 55 -12.42 -1.76 -9.11
N GLY A 56 -11.31 -1.58 -8.40
CA GLY A 56 -11.08 -0.44 -7.52
C GLY A 56 -11.10 -0.74 -6.02
N PRO A 57 -10.83 0.28 -5.19
CA PRO A 57 -10.72 0.15 -3.74
C PRO A 57 -11.97 -0.44 -3.09
N GLN A 58 -13.15 -0.03 -3.55
CA GLN A 58 -14.43 -0.50 -3.01
C GLN A 58 -14.62 -2.01 -3.17
N VAL A 59 -14.07 -2.61 -4.24
CA VAL A 59 -14.10 -4.06 -4.43
C VAL A 59 -13.26 -4.75 -3.36
N VAL A 60 -12.09 -4.20 -3.04
CA VAL A 60 -11.24 -4.73 -1.95
C VAL A 60 -11.99 -4.69 -0.62
N THR A 61 -12.60 -3.54 -0.29
CA THR A 61 -13.40 -3.39 0.93
C THR A 61 -14.57 -4.38 0.99
N GLN A 62 -15.29 -4.57 -0.12
CA GLN A 62 -16.36 -5.56 -0.20
C GLN A 62 -15.85 -6.99 0.03
N MET A 63 -14.68 -7.33 -0.51
CA MET A 63 -14.06 -8.64 -0.27
C MET A 63 -13.69 -8.83 1.21
N LEU A 64 -13.10 -7.81 1.86
CA LEU A 64 -12.78 -7.83 3.29
C LEU A 64 -14.03 -8.07 4.12
N HIS A 65 -15.08 -7.31 3.88
CA HIS A 65 -16.35 -7.45 4.59
C HIS A 65 -17.04 -8.79 4.32
N GLY A 66 -16.98 -9.32 3.10
CA GLY A 66 -17.44 -10.65 2.76
C GLY A 66 -16.68 -11.78 3.46
N GLY A 67 -15.41 -11.54 3.81
CA GLY A 67 -14.55 -12.42 4.61
C GLY A 67 -14.64 -12.16 6.13
N SER A 68 -15.67 -11.46 6.59
CA SER A 68 -15.92 -11.14 8.01
C SER A 68 -14.93 -10.15 8.67
N VAL A 69 -14.17 -9.40 7.89
CA VAL A 69 -13.30 -8.33 8.38
C VAL A 69 -13.97 -6.97 8.16
N GLN A 70 -14.86 -6.58 9.11
CA GLN A 70 -15.76 -5.43 8.96
C GLN A 70 -15.10 -4.07 9.23
N GLU A 71 -14.13 -4.01 10.16
CA GLU A 71 -13.50 -2.76 10.59
C GLU A 71 -12.15 -2.53 9.89
N MET A 72 -12.10 -2.90 8.60
CA MET A 72 -10.99 -2.61 7.70
C MET A 72 -11.55 -2.16 6.36
N SER A 73 -11.08 -1.04 5.84
CA SER A 73 -11.49 -0.53 4.53
C SER A 73 -10.31 -0.02 3.71
N ILE A 74 -10.44 -0.17 2.40
CA ILE A 74 -9.61 0.47 1.38
C ILE A 74 -10.55 1.32 0.54
N ASP A 75 -10.38 2.63 0.58
CA ASP A 75 -11.32 3.58 0.00
C ASP A 75 -10.71 4.36 -1.17
N ARG A 76 -9.39 4.46 -1.22
CA ARG A 76 -8.67 5.26 -2.20
C ARG A 76 -7.46 4.52 -2.77
N TYR A 77 -7.10 4.88 -3.99
CA TYR A 77 -5.79 4.57 -4.57
C TYR A 77 -4.68 5.37 -3.87
N GLU A 78 -3.45 4.87 -3.85
CA GLU A 78 -2.29 5.58 -3.30
C GLU A 78 -2.09 6.97 -3.95
N ARG A 79 -2.31 7.06 -5.25
CA ARG A 79 -2.22 8.32 -6.01
C ARG A 79 -3.26 9.37 -5.61
N LEU A 80 -4.35 8.98 -4.95
CA LEU A 80 -5.36 9.86 -4.38
C LEU A 80 -5.11 10.09 -2.89
N PHE A 81 -4.88 9.02 -2.16
CA PHE A 81 -4.71 8.98 -0.72
C PHE A 81 -3.52 9.82 -0.25
N GLN A 82 -2.35 9.60 -0.85
CA GLN A 82 -1.11 10.24 -0.42
C GLN A 82 -1.17 11.79 -0.49
N PRO A 83 -1.62 12.44 -1.58
CA PRO A 83 -1.77 13.89 -1.60
C PRO A 83 -2.81 14.42 -0.61
N GLU A 84 -3.95 13.72 -0.47
CA GLU A 84 -5.06 14.18 0.38
C GLU A 84 -4.67 14.26 1.85
N ILE A 85 -3.83 13.34 2.35
CA ILE A 85 -3.30 13.37 3.71
C ILE A 85 -2.60 14.70 4.01
N TYR A 86 -1.89 15.22 3.02
CA TYR A 86 -1.12 16.47 3.17
C TYR A 86 -1.92 17.71 2.77
N GLY A 87 -3.20 17.58 2.47
CA GLY A 87 -4.09 18.69 2.09
C GLY A 87 -3.92 19.13 0.64
N LEU A 88 -3.34 18.30 -0.20
CA LEU A 88 -3.23 18.51 -1.64
C LEU A 88 -4.23 17.62 -2.37
N ARG A 89 -4.53 17.98 -3.62
CA ARG A 89 -5.43 17.21 -4.46
C ARG A 89 -4.75 15.95 -4.97
N GLY A 90 -5.45 14.82 -4.96
CA GLY A 90 -5.02 13.58 -5.58
C GLY A 90 -4.95 13.66 -7.11
N PHE A 91 -4.25 12.71 -7.71
CA PHE A 91 -4.04 12.63 -9.16
C PHE A 91 -5.04 11.66 -9.79
N GLY A 92 -5.84 12.16 -10.75
CA GLY A 92 -6.70 11.31 -11.58
C GLY A 92 -5.89 10.44 -12.56
N TRP A 93 -6.49 9.38 -13.09
CA TRP A 93 -5.82 8.45 -14.03
C TRP A 93 -5.41 9.06 -15.38
N SER A 94 -5.96 10.21 -15.74
CA SER A 94 -5.55 10.96 -16.93
C SER A 94 -4.31 11.84 -16.72
N GLU A 95 -3.85 11.98 -15.47
CA GLU A 95 -2.78 12.88 -15.08
C GLU A 95 -1.47 12.12 -14.87
N VAL A 96 -0.36 12.71 -15.27
CA VAL A 96 0.97 12.22 -14.92
C VAL A 96 1.31 12.72 -13.52
N VAL A 97 1.73 11.82 -12.65
CA VAL A 97 2.18 12.17 -11.30
C VAL A 97 3.57 12.81 -11.37
N ASP A 98 3.67 14.05 -10.92
CA ASP A 98 4.93 14.76 -10.75
C ASP A 98 5.27 14.89 -9.25
N GLU A 99 6.08 13.98 -8.74
CA GLU A 99 6.50 13.99 -7.34
C GLU A 99 7.32 15.23 -6.98
N LYS A 100 8.10 15.79 -7.91
CA LYS A 100 8.88 17.00 -7.67
C LYS A 100 7.98 18.21 -7.49
N ALA A 101 6.97 18.37 -8.35
CA ALA A 101 5.95 19.42 -8.23
C ALA A 101 5.17 19.24 -6.92
N PHE A 102 4.70 18.02 -6.61
CA PHE A 102 4.02 17.72 -5.35
C PHE A 102 4.84 18.14 -4.11
N ARG A 103 6.13 17.79 -4.07
CA ARG A 103 7.01 18.16 -2.95
C ARG A 103 7.24 19.67 -2.85
N ALA A 104 7.29 20.37 -3.99
CA ALA A 104 7.39 21.82 -4.04
C ALA A 104 6.11 22.50 -3.48
N ASP A 105 4.95 22.01 -3.88
CA ASP A 105 3.65 22.50 -3.40
C ASP A 105 3.49 22.26 -1.89
N LEU A 106 3.86 21.06 -1.42
CA LEU A 106 3.84 20.74 0.01
C LEU A 106 4.76 21.67 0.81
N LYS A 107 5.95 21.96 0.30
CA LYS A 107 6.90 22.90 0.93
C LYS A 107 6.39 24.33 0.92
N ALA A 108 5.71 24.77 -0.13
CA ALA A 108 5.15 26.11 -0.27
C ALA A 108 3.91 26.33 0.60
N MET A 109 3.22 25.25 0.99
CA MET A 109 2.04 25.32 1.84
C MET A 109 2.38 25.88 3.22
N ARG A 110 1.54 26.78 3.75
CA ARG A 110 1.72 27.32 5.10
C ARG A 110 1.66 26.22 6.16
N PRO A 111 2.57 26.21 7.16
CA PRO A 111 2.64 25.17 8.19
C PRO A 111 1.29 24.85 8.84
N ARG A 112 0.51 25.88 9.19
CA ARG A 112 -0.82 25.71 9.78
C ARG A 112 -1.80 24.89 8.91
N LEU A 113 -1.69 24.99 7.58
CA LEU A 113 -2.55 24.24 6.66
C LEU A 113 -2.11 22.77 6.58
N ARG A 114 -0.80 22.53 6.58
CA ARG A 114 -0.25 21.15 6.65
C ARG A 114 -0.67 20.46 7.94
N ILE A 115 -0.54 21.14 9.08
CA ILE A 115 -0.95 20.60 10.39
C ILE A 115 -2.45 20.32 10.42
N ALA A 116 -3.28 21.25 9.87
CA ALA A 116 -4.73 21.03 9.79
C ALA A 116 -5.09 19.83 8.90
N ALA A 117 -4.40 19.66 7.77
CA ALA A 117 -4.58 18.50 6.89
C ALA A 117 -4.21 17.19 7.59
N LEU A 118 -3.05 17.15 8.26
CA LEU A 118 -2.63 15.97 9.04
C LEU A 118 -3.61 15.67 10.17
N SER A 119 -4.08 16.69 10.90
CA SER A 119 -5.09 16.49 11.97
C SER A 119 -6.39 15.90 11.42
N LYS A 120 -6.82 16.35 10.24
CA LYS A 120 -7.98 15.77 9.54
C LYS A 120 -7.71 14.32 9.13
N ALA A 121 -6.53 14.03 8.58
CA ALA A 121 -6.16 12.69 8.16
C ALA A 121 -6.14 11.70 9.34
N LEU A 122 -5.69 12.12 10.54
CA LEU A 122 -5.67 11.30 11.75
C LEU A 122 -7.07 10.92 12.26
N THR A 123 -8.11 11.63 11.84
CA THR A 123 -9.51 11.36 12.20
C THR A 123 -10.34 10.81 11.04
N ASP A 124 -9.75 10.69 9.85
CA ASP A 124 -10.39 10.10 8.67
C ASP A 124 -10.51 8.58 8.87
N LYS A 125 -11.73 8.08 8.78
CA LYS A 125 -12.00 6.64 8.92
C LYS A 125 -11.80 5.85 7.63
N ARG A 126 -11.55 6.52 6.52
CA ARG A 126 -11.24 5.87 5.24
C ARG A 126 -9.82 5.31 5.28
N ASP A 127 -9.60 4.23 4.56
CA ASP A 127 -8.30 3.53 4.49
C ASP A 127 -7.74 3.21 5.87
N ALA A 128 -8.61 2.75 6.76
CA ALA A 128 -8.31 2.48 8.15
C ALA A 128 -8.63 1.04 8.53
N SER A 129 -8.01 0.58 9.60
CA SER A 129 -8.27 -0.70 10.22
C SER A 129 -8.16 -0.59 11.73
N THR A 130 -8.89 -1.46 12.45
CA THR A 130 -8.61 -1.70 13.87
C THR A 130 -7.53 -2.78 14.02
N PRO A 131 -6.82 -2.85 15.15
CA PRO A 131 -5.89 -3.95 15.43
C PRO A 131 -6.58 -5.32 15.36
N GLU A 132 -7.82 -5.41 15.85
CA GLU A 132 -8.62 -6.63 15.84
C GLU A 132 -8.96 -7.07 14.42
N ALA A 133 -9.40 -6.14 13.56
CA ALA A 133 -9.67 -6.44 12.14
C ALA A 133 -8.41 -6.87 11.40
N SER A 134 -7.27 -6.24 11.69
CA SER A 134 -5.98 -6.64 11.14
C SER A 134 -5.57 -8.04 11.59
N ALA A 135 -5.79 -8.39 12.85
CA ALA A 135 -5.51 -9.73 13.36
C ALA A 135 -6.40 -10.80 12.73
N LEU A 136 -7.71 -10.55 12.60
CA LEU A 136 -8.65 -11.44 11.90
C LEU A 136 -8.25 -11.65 10.43
N PHE A 137 -7.85 -10.58 9.73
CA PHE A 137 -7.36 -10.69 8.36
C PHE A 137 -6.12 -11.58 8.27
N LEU A 138 -5.14 -11.36 9.14
CA LEU A 138 -3.89 -12.13 9.17
C LEU A 138 -4.13 -13.60 9.55
N GLU A 139 -5.01 -13.88 10.51
CA GLU A 139 -5.40 -15.23 10.90
C GLU A 139 -6.03 -15.99 9.71
N ALA A 140 -6.98 -15.36 9.02
CA ALA A 140 -7.62 -15.95 7.85
C ALA A 140 -6.63 -16.16 6.68
N LEU A 141 -5.65 -15.26 6.51
CA LEU A 141 -4.58 -15.40 5.51
C LEU A 141 -3.65 -16.57 5.87
N ALA A 142 -3.22 -16.66 7.13
CA ALA A 142 -2.38 -17.76 7.61
C ALA A 142 -3.07 -19.12 7.48
N GLY A 143 -4.37 -19.18 7.75
CA GLY A 143 -5.20 -20.36 7.59
C GLY A 143 -5.55 -20.73 6.14
N GLY A 144 -5.15 -19.91 5.15
CA GLY A 144 -5.44 -20.13 3.73
C GLY A 144 -6.90 -19.88 3.35
N ASN A 145 -7.67 -19.18 4.19
CA ASN A 145 -9.12 -19.00 3.99
C ASN A 145 -9.46 -17.88 2.99
N TRP A 146 -8.52 -17.00 2.65
CA TRP A 146 -8.73 -15.91 1.70
C TRP A 146 -8.60 -16.33 0.25
N LEU A 147 -7.74 -17.27 -0.06
CA LEU A 147 -7.44 -17.67 -1.43
C LEU A 147 -7.91 -19.11 -1.65
N ARG A 148 -8.74 -19.32 -2.68
CA ARG A 148 -9.31 -20.64 -2.99
C ARG A 148 -8.24 -21.66 -3.40
N ASP A 149 -7.19 -21.18 -4.08
CA ASP A 149 -6.09 -22.02 -4.54
C ASP A 149 -4.94 -21.94 -3.52
N PRO A 150 -4.57 -23.09 -2.88
CA PRO A 150 -3.44 -23.14 -1.95
C PRO A 150 -2.11 -22.68 -2.56
N ALA A 151 -1.92 -22.86 -3.88
CA ALA A 151 -0.71 -22.39 -4.56
C ALA A 151 -0.62 -20.86 -4.60
N HIS A 152 -1.74 -20.16 -4.70
CA HIS A 152 -1.79 -18.71 -4.62
C HIS A 152 -1.48 -18.21 -3.20
N ASN A 153 -2.02 -18.90 -2.19
CA ASN A 153 -1.70 -18.59 -0.80
C ASN A 153 -0.20 -18.77 -0.52
N ALA A 154 0.37 -19.91 -0.91
CA ALA A 154 1.79 -20.19 -0.76
C ALA A 154 2.66 -19.14 -1.49
N PHE A 155 2.26 -18.73 -2.68
CA PHE A 155 2.95 -17.68 -3.45
C PHE A 155 2.95 -16.34 -2.71
N LEU A 156 1.80 -15.88 -2.20
CA LEU A 156 1.70 -14.64 -1.45
C LEU A 156 2.47 -14.71 -0.13
N MET A 157 2.29 -15.78 0.64
CA MET A 157 2.99 -15.99 1.91
C MET A 157 4.52 -15.98 1.71
N LYS A 158 5.03 -16.63 0.66
CA LYS A 158 6.45 -16.57 0.32
C LYS A 158 6.92 -15.14 0.09
N ILE A 159 6.21 -14.33 -0.70
CA ILE A 159 6.57 -12.94 -1.01
C ILE A 159 6.67 -12.10 0.26
N ILE A 160 5.65 -12.15 1.13
CA ILE A 160 5.61 -11.33 2.34
C ILE A 160 6.55 -11.84 3.46
N THR A 161 6.99 -13.10 3.40
CA THR A 161 8.04 -13.63 4.28
C THR A 161 9.43 -13.23 3.81
N GLU A 162 9.67 -13.18 2.51
CA GLU A 162 10.97 -12.83 1.92
C GLU A 162 11.18 -11.32 1.80
N THR A 163 10.20 -10.50 2.16
CA THR A 163 10.34 -9.03 2.10
C THR A 163 11.51 -8.53 2.92
N LYS A 164 12.20 -7.52 2.38
CA LYS A 164 13.27 -6.80 3.08
C LYS A 164 12.81 -5.45 3.65
N VAL A 165 11.56 -5.07 3.35
CA VAL A 165 10.99 -3.80 3.81
C VAL A 165 10.65 -3.92 5.30
N GLY A 166 11.07 -2.94 6.12
CA GLY A 166 10.78 -2.90 7.56
C GLY A 166 11.58 -3.89 8.41
N ALA A 167 12.80 -4.24 7.99
CA ALA A 167 13.67 -5.12 8.76
C ALA A 167 14.03 -4.58 10.16
N ASP A 168 13.85 -3.29 10.38
CA ASP A 168 14.08 -2.53 11.63
C ASP A 168 12.84 -2.44 12.55
N ARG A 169 11.73 -3.11 12.18
CA ARG A 169 10.45 -3.09 12.93
C ARG A 169 10.22 -4.40 13.69
N ILE A 170 9.08 -5.06 13.53
CA ILE A 170 8.77 -6.32 14.22
C ILE A 170 9.95 -7.31 14.10
N LYS A 171 10.52 -7.46 12.91
CA LYS A 171 11.62 -8.38 12.63
C LYS A 171 12.84 -8.15 13.53
N ALA A 172 13.17 -6.90 13.84
CA ALA A 172 14.32 -6.57 14.69
C ALA A 172 14.18 -7.04 16.14
N GLY A 173 12.93 -7.22 16.62
CA GLY A 173 12.64 -7.66 17.98
C GLY A 173 12.41 -9.17 18.13
N LEU A 174 12.42 -9.92 17.02
CA LEU A 174 12.16 -11.35 17.08
C LEU A 174 13.42 -12.18 17.45
N PRO A 175 13.24 -13.32 18.14
CA PRO A 175 14.32 -14.24 18.39
C PRO A 175 14.97 -14.75 17.09
N ALA A 176 16.25 -15.10 17.15
CA ALA A 176 16.95 -15.69 16.02
C ALA A 176 16.26 -16.99 15.57
N GLY A 177 16.06 -17.13 14.26
CA GLY A 177 15.39 -18.29 13.67
C GLY A 177 13.89 -18.16 13.49
N SER A 178 13.26 -17.09 14.03
CA SER A 178 11.83 -16.82 13.79
C SER A 178 11.57 -16.50 12.31
N SER A 179 10.48 -17.02 11.78
CA SER A 179 9.93 -16.64 10.48
C SER A 179 8.90 -15.52 10.67
N LEU A 180 8.91 -14.52 9.80
CA LEU A 180 7.96 -13.42 9.82
C LEU A 180 7.45 -13.13 8.41
N ALA A 181 6.16 -13.32 8.20
CA ALA A 181 5.43 -12.83 7.04
C ALA A 181 4.76 -11.51 7.40
N HIS A 182 5.21 -10.38 6.84
CA HIS A 182 4.74 -9.07 7.29
C HIS A 182 4.65 -8.02 6.20
N ARG A 183 3.93 -6.94 6.55
CA ARG A 183 3.85 -5.72 5.75
C ARG A 183 3.88 -4.48 6.62
N THR A 184 4.63 -3.49 6.15
CA THR A 184 4.78 -2.20 6.82
C THR A 184 4.03 -1.11 6.09
N GLY A 185 3.65 -0.06 6.83
CA GLY A 185 3.20 1.22 6.30
C GLY A 185 3.96 2.37 6.95
N ALA A 186 4.26 3.42 6.19
CA ALA A 186 4.87 4.63 6.71
C ALA A 186 4.48 5.85 5.89
N GLY A 187 4.03 6.90 6.57
CA GLY A 187 3.84 8.22 5.97
C GLY A 187 5.12 9.06 5.96
N LEU A 188 5.09 10.18 5.26
CA LEU A 188 6.13 11.19 5.39
C LEU A 188 6.01 11.89 6.76
N THR A 189 7.16 12.13 7.39
CA THR A 189 7.20 13.03 8.53
C THR A 189 7.16 14.48 8.02
N THR A 190 6.16 15.23 8.45
CA THR A 190 5.95 16.63 8.07
C THR A 190 5.74 17.47 9.32
N ASP A 191 6.52 18.52 9.48
CA ASP A 191 6.49 19.40 10.66
C ASP A 191 6.60 18.61 11.98
N GLY A 192 7.43 17.55 12.02
CA GLY A 192 7.63 16.69 13.18
C GLY A 192 6.53 15.64 13.42
N VAL A 193 5.48 15.61 12.60
CA VAL A 193 4.37 14.65 12.69
C VAL A 193 4.46 13.61 11.58
N ASN A 194 4.41 12.34 11.95
CA ASN A 194 4.19 11.23 11.04
C ASN A 194 2.78 10.69 11.28
N HIS A 195 1.94 10.65 10.24
CA HIS A 195 0.53 10.27 10.37
C HIS A 195 0.34 8.76 10.52
N ALA A 196 1.28 7.95 10.07
CA ALA A 196 1.20 6.50 10.16
C ALA A 196 2.58 5.86 10.16
N THR A 197 2.82 5.01 11.14
CA THR A 197 3.95 4.07 11.18
C THR A 197 3.42 2.76 11.73
N ASN A 198 3.33 1.74 10.91
CA ASN A 198 2.80 0.44 11.31
C ASN A 198 3.60 -0.72 10.70
N ASP A 199 3.46 -1.86 11.32
CA ASP A 199 3.92 -3.17 10.84
C ASP A 199 2.94 -4.24 11.36
N ILE A 200 2.42 -5.05 10.47
CA ILE A 200 1.52 -6.16 10.82
C ILE A 200 2.06 -7.44 10.21
N GLY A 201 1.96 -8.57 10.92
CA GLY A 201 2.52 -9.80 10.41
C GLY A 201 2.15 -11.05 11.18
N ILE A 202 2.53 -12.18 10.58
CA ILE A 202 2.35 -13.55 11.09
C ILE A 202 3.73 -14.06 11.47
N VAL A 203 3.91 -14.42 12.73
CA VAL A 203 5.16 -14.98 13.28
C VAL A 203 5.02 -16.50 13.42
N ALA A 204 6.02 -17.25 12.97
CA ALA A 204 6.12 -18.70 13.13
C ALA A 204 7.54 -19.13 13.59
#